data_495560ac90eaecc37f887d4a7120bf39
#
_entry.id   495560ac90eaecc37f887d4a7120bf39
#
_cell.length_a   1.000
_cell.length_b   1.000
_cell.length_c   1.000
_cell.angle_alpha   90.00
_cell.angle_beta   90.00
_cell.angle_gamma   90.00
#
_symmetry.space_group_name_H-M   'P 1'
#
loop_
_entity.id
_entity.type
_entity.pdbx_description
1 polymer ?
#
loop_
_entity_poly.entity_id
_entity_poly.type
_entity_poly.pdbx_seq_one_letter_code
_entity_poly.pdbx_strand_id
1 'polypeptide(L)'
;MLEKKLSNSIKKIVGKENFLTSENSMAPYKNGWRTQSGDCKGVIIPSSLLEMWKILKILVKNKKIILLQASNTSLTGGSTPNGKYDRELFIINTLKLNNIILINNAEQIIAFPGSTLYKLEEKLKKFDRAPHSEIGSSCIGASIVGGICNNSGGALIKRGPAYTELSLFARVNQKGKLELVNNLDINLGNSPESILRNLDKGNISNKKLFKTKKKASSLDYKSVIKDVNANSPARYNADKKRLY
;
A
#
# COMPACT_ATOMS: atom_id res chain seq x y z
N MET A 1 -17.90 23.12 -13.21
CA MET A 1 -18.88 22.00 -13.32
C MET A 1 -18.24 20.64 -13.14
N LEU A 2 -17.15 20.31 -13.79
CA LEU A 2 -16.43 19.01 -13.67
C LEU A 2 -15.93 18.71 -12.25
N GLU A 3 -15.34 19.68 -11.54
CA GLU A 3 -14.85 19.49 -10.18
C GLU A 3 -15.95 19.13 -9.17
N LYS A 4 -17.11 19.80 -9.27
CA LYS A 4 -18.28 19.52 -8.42
C LYS A 4 -18.79 18.08 -8.66
N LYS A 5 -18.75 17.62 -9.90
CA LYS A 5 -19.15 16.27 -10.29
C LYS A 5 -18.18 15.21 -9.75
N LEU A 6 -16.87 15.47 -9.82
CA LEU A 6 -15.83 14.59 -9.25
C LEU A 6 -15.97 14.48 -7.73
N SER A 7 -16.06 15.62 -7.04
CA SER A 7 -16.27 15.69 -5.59
C SER A 7 -17.50 14.91 -5.13
N ASN A 8 -18.64 15.07 -5.82
CA ASN A 8 -19.85 14.33 -5.50
C ASN A 8 -19.69 12.82 -5.72
N SER A 9 -18.96 12.42 -6.77
CA SER A 9 -18.68 11.00 -7.03
C SER A 9 -17.79 10.38 -5.95
N ILE A 10 -16.78 11.11 -5.48
CA ILE A 10 -15.91 10.68 -4.38
C ILE A 10 -16.76 10.51 -3.10
N LYS A 11 -17.54 11.53 -2.73
CA LYS A 11 -18.42 11.47 -1.54
C LYS A 11 -19.41 10.32 -1.58
N LYS A 12 -19.93 9.98 -2.77
CA LYS A 12 -20.84 8.85 -2.94
C LYS A 12 -20.18 7.49 -2.69
N ILE A 13 -18.87 7.40 -2.93
CA ILE A 13 -18.11 6.14 -2.76
C ILE A 13 -17.68 5.95 -1.31
N VAL A 14 -17.04 6.95 -0.69
CA VAL A 14 -16.41 6.81 0.61
C VAL A 14 -17.20 7.43 1.77
N GLY A 15 -18.29 8.12 1.49
CA GLY A 15 -19.00 8.94 2.49
C GLY A 15 -18.43 10.37 2.57
N LYS A 16 -19.27 11.29 3.04
CA LYS A 16 -18.89 12.71 3.15
C LYS A 16 -17.79 12.92 4.18
N GLU A 17 -17.83 12.18 5.27
CA GLU A 17 -16.91 12.22 6.39
C GLU A 17 -15.50 11.68 6.05
N ASN A 18 -15.40 10.87 4.99
CA ASN A 18 -14.15 10.26 4.52
C ASN A 18 -13.55 10.98 3.31
N PHE A 19 -14.07 12.13 2.95
CA PHE A 19 -13.51 13.01 1.94
C PHE A 19 -13.27 14.39 2.51
N LEU A 20 -12.04 14.65 2.94
CA LEU A 20 -11.61 15.88 3.58
C LEU A 20 -11.19 16.89 2.52
N THR A 21 -11.71 18.11 2.63
CA THR A 21 -11.46 19.19 1.66
C THR A 21 -11.20 20.55 2.32
N SER A 22 -11.38 20.66 3.63
CA SER A 22 -11.04 21.88 4.37
C SER A 22 -9.57 21.86 4.79
N GLU A 23 -8.94 23.01 4.84
CA GLU A 23 -7.53 23.16 5.20
C GLU A 23 -7.21 22.49 6.54
N ASN A 24 -8.00 22.78 7.57
CA ASN A 24 -7.81 22.20 8.91
C ASN A 24 -7.89 20.68 8.93
N SER A 25 -8.81 20.09 8.15
CA SER A 25 -8.98 18.63 8.11
C SER A 25 -7.88 17.93 7.31
N MET A 26 -7.29 18.61 6.34
CA MET A 26 -6.22 18.07 5.51
C MET A 26 -4.82 18.25 6.12
N ALA A 27 -4.64 19.22 7.01
CA ALA A 27 -3.35 19.59 7.57
C ALA A 27 -2.52 18.40 8.11
N PRO A 28 -3.08 17.43 8.86
CA PRO A 28 -2.32 16.27 9.35
C PRO A 28 -1.76 15.38 8.24
N TYR A 29 -2.37 15.40 7.06
CA TYR A 29 -1.98 14.57 5.92
C TYR A 29 -1.00 15.26 4.97
N LYS A 30 -0.98 16.59 5.00
CA LYS A 30 -0.14 17.44 4.15
C LYS A 30 1.29 17.57 4.66
N ASN A 31 1.53 17.31 5.94
CA ASN A 31 2.81 17.45 6.61
C ASN A 31 3.48 16.11 6.82
N GLY A 32 4.72 15.96 6.34
CA GLY A 32 5.54 14.78 6.58
C GLY A 32 6.10 14.76 8.00
N TRP A 33 6.60 13.59 8.41
CA TRP A 33 7.11 13.38 9.76
C TRP A 33 8.28 14.31 10.13
N ARG A 34 9.14 14.69 9.19
CA ARG A 34 10.33 15.49 9.50
C ARG A 34 10.55 16.73 8.63
N THR A 35 10.28 16.66 7.34
CA THR A 35 10.91 17.63 6.41
C THR A 35 10.06 18.16 5.29
N GLN A 36 8.91 17.58 5.00
CA GLN A 36 8.17 17.93 3.80
C GLN A 36 6.73 18.29 4.11
N SER A 37 6.26 19.31 3.41
CA SER A 37 4.86 19.69 3.39
C SER A 37 4.50 20.18 1.99
N GLY A 38 3.25 20.06 1.60
CA GLY A 38 2.77 20.55 0.33
C GLY A 38 1.25 20.51 0.26
N ASP A 39 0.71 20.94 -0.88
CA ASP A 39 -0.73 21.04 -1.05
C ASP A 39 -1.35 19.85 -1.73
N CYS A 40 -2.60 19.59 -1.38
CA CYS A 40 -3.47 18.64 -2.06
C CYS A 40 -4.88 19.21 -2.21
N LYS A 41 -5.61 18.71 -3.18
CA LYS A 41 -7.02 19.11 -3.41
C LYS A 41 -8.00 18.44 -2.45
N GLY A 42 -7.62 17.31 -1.90
CA GLY A 42 -8.42 16.57 -0.94
C GLY A 42 -7.73 15.31 -0.44
N VAL A 43 -8.17 14.84 0.73
CA VAL A 43 -7.77 13.57 1.32
C VAL A 43 -8.94 12.62 1.30
N ILE A 44 -8.75 11.43 0.76
CA ILE A 44 -9.76 10.40 0.59
C ILE A 44 -9.39 9.21 1.46
N ILE A 45 -10.32 8.76 2.30
CA ILE A 45 -10.08 7.70 3.30
C ILE A 45 -11.02 6.53 3.02
N PRO A 46 -10.67 5.60 2.11
CA PRO A 46 -11.51 4.44 1.82
C PRO A 46 -11.56 3.49 3.01
N SER A 47 -12.71 2.84 3.20
CA SER A 47 -12.98 1.88 4.27
C SER A 47 -12.90 0.42 3.79
N SER A 48 -12.81 0.18 2.48
CA SER A 48 -12.65 -1.14 1.87
C SER A 48 -11.74 -1.08 0.64
N LEU A 49 -11.13 -2.21 0.28
CA LEU A 49 -10.34 -2.34 -0.94
C LEU A 49 -11.17 -2.01 -2.18
N LEU A 50 -12.45 -2.37 -2.15
CA LEU A 50 -13.37 -2.06 -3.25
C LEU A 50 -13.63 -0.56 -3.39
N GLU A 51 -13.77 0.17 -2.27
CA GLU A 51 -13.88 1.63 -2.30
C GLU A 51 -12.61 2.26 -2.87
N MET A 52 -11.43 1.82 -2.38
CA MET A 52 -10.14 2.28 -2.90
C MET A 52 -10.03 2.07 -4.41
N TRP A 53 -10.43 0.90 -4.91
CA TRP A 53 -10.45 0.61 -6.35
C TRP A 53 -11.34 1.57 -7.14
N LYS A 54 -12.56 1.83 -6.66
CA LYS A 54 -13.48 2.77 -7.29
C LYS A 54 -12.90 4.19 -7.32
N ILE A 55 -12.24 4.62 -6.25
CA ILE A 55 -11.57 5.93 -6.17
C ILE A 55 -10.42 6.00 -7.16
N LEU A 56 -9.55 4.98 -7.21
CA LEU A 56 -8.47 4.91 -8.19
C LEU A 56 -9.00 5.04 -9.63
N LYS A 57 -10.08 4.30 -9.98
CA LYS A 57 -10.71 4.39 -11.30
C LYS A 57 -11.16 5.80 -11.66
N ILE A 58 -11.78 6.50 -10.71
CA ILE A 58 -12.27 7.86 -10.94
C ILE A 58 -11.11 8.85 -11.08
N LEU A 59 -10.10 8.78 -10.21
CA LEU A 59 -8.96 9.70 -10.24
C LEU A 59 -8.11 9.50 -11.50
N VAL A 60 -7.85 8.26 -11.89
CA VAL A 60 -7.12 7.92 -13.13
C VAL A 60 -7.89 8.43 -14.36
N LYS A 61 -9.20 8.17 -14.44
CA LYS A 61 -10.06 8.68 -15.53
C LYS A 61 -10.02 10.20 -15.65
N ASN A 62 -9.91 10.91 -14.53
CA ASN A 62 -9.85 12.37 -14.48
C ASN A 62 -8.39 12.90 -14.51
N LYS A 63 -7.40 12.04 -14.79
CA LYS A 63 -5.98 12.37 -14.91
C LYS A 63 -5.43 13.12 -13.68
N LYS A 64 -5.90 12.77 -12.47
CA LYS A 64 -5.44 13.37 -11.22
C LYS A 64 -4.16 12.70 -10.73
N ILE A 65 -3.33 13.45 -10.00
CA ILE A 65 -2.18 12.90 -9.29
C ILE A 65 -2.68 12.20 -8.03
N ILE A 66 -2.19 11.00 -7.81
CA ILE A 66 -2.58 10.15 -6.68
C ILE A 66 -1.36 9.92 -5.80
N LEU A 67 -1.45 10.32 -4.54
CA LEU A 67 -0.46 10.04 -3.52
C LEU A 67 -1.04 9.04 -2.54
N LEU A 68 -0.41 7.87 -2.43
CA LEU A 68 -0.81 6.86 -1.44
C LEU A 68 -0.10 7.11 -0.12
N GLN A 69 -0.86 7.14 0.96
CA GLN A 69 -0.35 7.42 2.28
C GLN A 69 -0.95 6.45 3.30
N ALA A 70 -0.11 5.82 4.11
CA ALA A 70 -0.55 5.12 5.33
C ALA A 70 -0.30 6.03 6.55
N SER A 71 0.63 5.68 7.42
CA SER A 71 0.94 6.45 8.65
C SER A 71 1.84 7.66 8.42
N ASN A 72 2.22 7.93 7.20
CA ASN A 72 3.05 9.08 6.80
C ASN A 72 4.39 9.20 7.58
N THR A 73 5.01 8.07 7.90
CA THR A 73 6.25 8.00 8.69
C THR A 73 7.51 7.96 7.83
N SER A 74 7.39 8.14 6.51
CA SER A 74 8.51 8.08 5.58
C SER A 74 9.52 9.21 5.81
N LEU A 75 10.79 8.86 5.93
CA LEU A 75 11.89 9.84 6.01
C LEU A 75 12.27 10.41 4.63
N THR A 76 11.88 9.72 3.56
CA THR A 76 12.15 10.15 2.17
C THR A 76 11.04 11.01 1.58
N GLY A 77 9.95 11.22 2.33
CA GLY A 77 8.83 12.05 1.92
C GLY A 77 7.94 11.47 0.82
N GLY A 78 8.10 10.21 0.45
CA GLY A 78 7.35 9.59 -0.64
C GLY A 78 5.83 9.49 -0.43
N SER A 79 5.35 9.72 0.79
CA SER A 79 3.92 9.75 1.16
C SER A 79 3.40 11.16 1.47
N THR A 80 4.21 12.19 1.25
CA THR A 80 3.87 13.58 1.58
C THR A 80 3.88 14.43 0.29
N PRO A 81 2.89 15.29 0.07
CA PRO A 81 2.95 16.24 -1.04
C PRO A 81 4.21 17.09 -0.94
N ASN A 82 4.86 17.34 -2.06
CA ASN A 82 6.08 18.18 -2.09
C ASN A 82 6.23 18.88 -3.44
N GLY A 83 6.26 20.18 -3.41
CA GLY A 83 6.47 21.01 -4.59
C GLY A 83 5.22 21.40 -5.36
N LYS A 84 5.43 21.86 -6.59
CA LYS A 84 4.37 22.28 -7.52
C LYS A 84 4.05 21.15 -8.48
N TYR A 85 2.77 20.92 -8.67
CA TYR A 85 2.26 19.87 -9.56
C TYR A 85 1.57 20.49 -10.77
N ASP A 86 1.64 19.82 -11.91
CA ASP A 86 0.97 20.21 -13.16
C ASP A 86 -0.54 19.93 -13.15
N ARG A 87 -1.00 19.17 -12.15
CA ARG A 87 -2.41 18.73 -12.00
C ARG A 87 -2.78 18.67 -10.54
N GLU A 88 -4.07 18.59 -10.26
CA GLU A 88 -4.56 18.41 -8.89
C GLU A 88 -4.12 17.08 -8.29
N LEU A 89 -3.59 17.16 -7.09
CA LEU A 89 -3.16 16.03 -6.29
C LEU A 89 -4.23 15.67 -5.26
N PHE A 90 -4.51 14.38 -5.14
CA PHE A 90 -5.34 13.79 -4.08
C PHE A 90 -4.52 12.79 -3.27
N ILE A 91 -4.62 12.87 -1.96
CA ILE A 91 -4.06 11.87 -1.04
C ILE A 91 -5.12 10.79 -0.84
N ILE A 92 -4.77 9.52 -1.02
CA ILE A 92 -5.56 8.39 -0.57
C ILE A 92 -4.89 7.85 0.70
N ASN A 93 -5.52 8.09 1.85
CA ASN A 93 -5.03 7.54 3.11
C ASN A 93 -5.60 6.15 3.34
N THR A 94 -4.72 5.18 3.57
CA THR A 94 -5.07 3.75 3.61
C THR A 94 -5.26 3.19 5.03
N LEU A 95 -5.14 3.99 6.08
CA LEU A 95 -5.13 3.51 7.46
C LEU A 95 -6.38 2.73 7.87
N LYS A 96 -7.53 2.99 7.28
CA LYS A 96 -8.74 2.19 7.52
C LYS A 96 -8.69 0.80 6.88
N LEU A 97 -7.83 0.60 5.88
CA LEU A 97 -7.61 -0.69 5.23
C LEU A 97 -6.55 -1.49 6.01
N ASN A 98 -6.85 -1.90 7.21
CA ASN A 98 -5.86 -2.39 8.17
C ASN A 98 -6.02 -3.86 8.57
N ASN A 99 -6.70 -4.66 7.75
CA ASN A 99 -6.87 -6.08 8.02
C ASN A 99 -5.56 -6.86 7.81
N ILE A 100 -5.29 -7.81 8.70
CA ILE A 100 -4.18 -8.76 8.62
C ILE A 100 -4.78 -10.16 8.74
N ILE A 101 -4.62 -10.96 7.69
CA ILE A 101 -5.10 -12.34 7.65
C ILE A 101 -3.90 -13.26 7.85
N LEU A 102 -3.94 -14.07 8.89
CA LEU A 102 -2.91 -15.06 9.17
C LEU A 102 -3.18 -16.33 8.36
N ILE A 103 -2.13 -16.87 7.76
CA ILE A 103 -2.17 -18.06 6.91
C ILE A 103 -1.17 -19.08 7.46
N ASN A 104 -1.53 -20.35 7.37
CA ASN A 104 -0.68 -21.45 7.76
C ASN A 104 0.00 -21.26 9.12
N ASN A 105 -0.81 -21.24 10.17
CA ASN A 105 -0.34 -21.07 11.55
C ASN A 105 0.60 -19.85 11.72
N ALA A 106 0.24 -18.74 11.10
CA ALA A 106 0.97 -17.47 11.10
C ALA A 106 2.40 -17.52 10.50
N GLU A 107 2.73 -18.52 9.69
CA GLU A 107 3.97 -18.52 8.91
C GLU A 107 3.94 -17.51 7.76
N GLN A 108 2.74 -17.21 7.27
CA GLN A 108 2.49 -16.21 6.24
C GLN A 108 1.32 -15.31 6.63
N ILE A 109 1.31 -14.14 6.06
CA ILE A 109 0.22 -13.18 6.25
C ILE A 109 -0.20 -12.56 4.92
N ILE A 110 -1.47 -12.13 4.85
CA ILE A 110 -1.91 -11.13 3.89
C ILE A 110 -2.16 -9.84 4.66
N ALA A 111 -1.41 -8.80 4.35
CA ALA A 111 -1.53 -7.49 4.96
C ALA A 111 -2.21 -6.51 4.02
N PHE A 112 -3.18 -5.76 4.50
CA PHE A 112 -3.82 -4.68 3.77
C PHE A 112 -2.99 -3.40 3.84
N PRO A 113 -3.17 -2.44 2.93
CA PRO A 113 -2.28 -1.27 2.78
C PRO A 113 -2.08 -0.41 4.03
N GLY A 114 -3.06 -0.36 4.93
CA GLY A 114 -3.01 0.38 6.19
C GLY A 114 -2.64 -0.45 7.41
N SER A 115 -2.30 -1.74 7.24
CA SER A 115 -1.89 -2.61 8.35
C SER A 115 -0.55 -2.16 8.92
N THR A 116 -0.46 -2.02 10.25
CA THR A 116 0.75 -1.57 10.91
C THR A 116 1.61 -2.73 11.41
N LEU A 117 2.92 -2.51 11.51
CA LEU A 117 3.85 -3.47 12.09
C LEU A 117 3.52 -3.78 13.55
N TYR A 118 3.14 -2.76 14.33
CA TYR A 118 2.69 -2.94 15.70
C TYR A 118 1.52 -3.94 15.83
N LYS A 119 0.48 -3.74 15.00
CA LYS A 119 -0.69 -4.64 14.99
C LYS A 119 -0.33 -6.07 14.53
N LEU A 120 0.64 -6.19 13.62
CA LEU A 120 1.16 -7.49 13.21
C LEU A 120 1.90 -8.17 14.35
N GLU A 121 2.77 -7.47 15.04
CA GLU A 121 3.51 -7.99 16.19
C GLU A 121 2.58 -8.53 17.27
N GLU A 122 1.55 -7.75 17.64
CA GLU A 122 0.54 -8.21 18.61
C GLU A 122 -0.17 -9.49 18.18
N LYS A 123 -0.52 -9.60 16.88
CA LYS A 123 -1.17 -10.81 16.36
C LYS A 123 -0.23 -12.02 16.38
N LEU A 124 1.06 -11.81 16.14
CA LEU A 124 2.06 -12.88 16.04
C LEU A 124 2.52 -13.42 17.39
N LYS A 125 2.44 -12.63 18.47
CA LYS A 125 2.78 -13.05 19.85
C LYS A 125 2.14 -14.37 20.26
N LYS A 126 0.88 -14.61 19.86
CA LYS A 126 0.13 -15.85 20.16
C LYS A 126 0.71 -17.10 19.48
N PHE A 127 1.59 -16.92 18.52
CA PHE A 127 2.22 -18.00 17.74
C PHE A 127 3.70 -18.08 18.00
N ASP A 128 4.22 -17.36 19.00
CA ASP A 128 5.65 -17.22 19.26
C ASP A 128 6.44 -16.81 18.03
N ARG A 129 5.91 -15.83 17.29
CA ARG A 129 6.48 -15.30 16.04
C ARG A 129 6.63 -13.78 16.12
N ALA A 130 7.57 -13.27 15.33
CA ALA A 130 7.82 -11.84 15.17
C ALA A 130 7.76 -11.43 13.68
N PRO A 131 7.50 -10.17 13.35
CA PRO A 131 7.63 -9.67 11.99
C PRO A 131 9.04 -9.86 11.44
N HIS A 132 9.16 -10.08 10.12
CA HIS A 132 10.47 -10.15 9.46
C HIS A 132 11.27 -8.86 9.62
N SER A 133 10.59 -7.71 9.51
CA SER A 133 11.21 -6.39 9.58
C SER A 133 10.66 -5.61 10.77
N GLU A 134 11.56 -5.07 11.56
CA GLU A 134 11.28 -4.05 12.54
C GLU A 134 12.06 -2.79 12.18
N ILE A 135 11.36 -1.69 12.09
CA ILE A 135 11.94 -0.38 11.76
C ILE A 135 11.66 0.60 12.89
N GLY A 136 12.51 1.60 13.07
CA GLY A 136 12.36 2.57 14.17
C GLY A 136 11.00 3.27 14.23
N SER A 137 10.29 3.34 13.11
CA SER A 137 8.93 3.90 13.04
C SER A 137 7.81 2.90 13.34
N SER A 138 8.12 1.65 13.73
CA SER A 138 7.10 0.65 14.09
C SER A 138 6.25 1.11 15.27
N CYS A 139 6.88 1.72 16.29
CA CYS A 139 6.20 2.26 17.47
C CYS A 139 5.27 3.45 17.17
N ILE A 140 5.46 4.15 16.06
CA ILE A 140 4.62 5.27 15.62
C ILE A 140 3.68 4.90 14.46
N GLY A 141 3.50 3.61 14.23
CA GLY A 141 2.47 3.09 13.32
C GLY A 141 2.91 2.85 11.89
N ALA A 142 4.20 2.67 11.60
CA ALA A 142 4.66 2.33 10.26
C ALA A 142 3.90 1.12 9.69
N SER A 143 3.47 1.23 8.43
CA SER A 143 2.70 0.19 7.77
C SER A 143 3.58 -0.92 7.20
N ILE A 144 3.06 -2.14 7.21
CA ILE A 144 3.71 -3.33 6.63
C ILE A 144 3.97 -3.11 5.14
N VAL A 145 2.93 -2.72 4.41
CA VAL A 145 3.00 -2.53 2.96
C VAL A 145 3.93 -1.37 2.60
N GLY A 146 3.87 -0.25 3.35
CA GLY A 146 4.81 0.85 3.17
C GLY A 146 6.26 0.44 3.40
N GLY A 147 6.52 -0.38 4.43
CA GLY A 147 7.84 -0.95 4.71
C GLY A 147 8.36 -1.79 3.56
N ILE A 148 7.53 -2.67 2.99
CA ILE A 148 7.89 -3.51 1.85
C ILE A 148 8.13 -2.66 0.59
N CYS A 149 7.23 -1.74 0.27
CA CYS A 149 7.35 -0.88 -0.92
C CYS A 149 8.58 0.02 -0.89
N ASN A 150 9.06 0.39 0.30
CA ASN A 150 10.25 1.21 0.48
C ASN A 150 11.50 0.38 0.84
N ASN A 151 11.41 -0.95 0.88
CA ASN A 151 12.48 -1.84 1.34
C ASN A 151 13.08 -1.37 2.67
N SER A 152 12.21 -1.07 3.64
CA SER A 152 12.61 -0.53 4.94
C SER A 152 13.23 -1.63 5.80
N GLY A 153 14.56 -1.62 5.95
CA GLY A 153 15.30 -2.65 6.68
C GLY A 153 15.55 -2.34 8.16
N GLY A 154 15.73 -1.05 8.48
CA GLY A 154 16.04 -0.62 9.85
C GLY A 154 17.22 -1.35 10.46
N ALA A 155 17.15 -1.62 11.77
CA ALA A 155 18.18 -2.35 12.51
C ALA A 155 18.33 -3.82 12.09
N LEU A 156 17.33 -4.38 11.43
CA LEU A 156 17.28 -5.78 11.02
C LEU A 156 17.77 -6.02 9.58
N ILE A 157 18.54 -5.11 9.02
CA ILE A 157 19.06 -5.20 7.65
C ILE A 157 19.77 -6.51 7.35
N LYS A 158 20.38 -7.13 8.35
CA LYS A 158 21.04 -8.45 8.21
C LYS A 158 20.08 -9.61 7.91
N ARG A 159 18.77 -9.44 8.17
CA ARG A 159 17.73 -10.41 7.81
C ARG A 159 17.39 -10.39 6.31
N GLY A 160 17.96 -9.48 5.56
CA GLY A 160 17.70 -9.28 4.15
C GLY A 160 16.63 -8.21 3.89
N PRO A 161 16.28 -7.96 2.61
CA PRO A 161 15.35 -6.92 2.21
C PRO A 161 13.92 -7.22 2.68
N ALA A 162 13.17 -6.17 3.00
CA ALA A 162 11.72 -6.24 3.16
C ALA A 162 11.08 -6.44 1.78
N TYR A 163 10.82 -7.69 1.41
CA TYR A 163 10.51 -8.07 0.05
C TYR A 163 9.48 -9.21 -0.02
N THR A 164 8.60 -9.15 -1.01
CA THR A 164 7.73 -10.27 -1.41
C THR A 164 7.42 -10.25 -2.90
N GLU A 165 7.33 -11.41 -3.52
CA GLU A 165 6.79 -11.56 -4.88
C GLU A 165 5.25 -11.69 -4.88
N LEU A 166 4.68 -12.05 -3.74
CA LEU A 166 3.25 -12.24 -3.59
C LEU A 166 2.58 -10.90 -3.28
N SER A 167 1.93 -10.32 -4.26
CA SER A 167 1.29 -9.02 -4.12
C SER A 167 0.05 -8.89 -5.00
N LEU A 168 -0.89 -8.09 -4.51
CA LEU A 168 -2.00 -7.57 -5.31
C LEU A 168 -1.78 -6.06 -5.47
N PHE A 169 -1.75 -5.56 -6.69
CA PHE A 169 -1.51 -4.15 -6.93
C PHE A 169 -2.27 -3.61 -8.13
N ALA A 170 -2.52 -2.32 -8.11
CA ALA A 170 -3.07 -1.59 -9.24
C ALA A 170 -1.94 -0.91 -10.03
N ARG A 171 -2.04 -0.91 -11.35
CA ARG A 171 -1.15 -0.16 -12.23
C ARG A 171 -1.93 0.54 -13.33
N VAL A 172 -1.38 1.62 -13.84
CA VAL A 172 -1.86 2.25 -15.07
C VAL A 172 -0.99 1.73 -16.22
N ASN A 173 -1.61 1.08 -17.20
CA ASN A 173 -0.89 0.55 -18.34
C ASN A 173 -0.51 1.66 -19.36
N GLN A 174 0.23 1.28 -20.40
CA GLN A 174 0.67 2.23 -21.45
C GLN A 174 -0.48 2.93 -22.19
N LYS A 175 -1.69 2.33 -22.17
CA LYS A 175 -2.91 2.93 -22.76
C LYS A 175 -3.66 3.85 -21.77
N GLY A 176 -3.09 4.12 -20.59
CA GLY A 176 -3.71 4.94 -19.54
C GLY A 176 -4.85 4.23 -18.79
N LYS A 177 -5.02 2.92 -18.96
CA LYS A 177 -6.07 2.15 -18.30
C LYS A 177 -5.58 1.57 -16.98
N LEU A 178 -6.39 1.71 -15.92
CA LEU A 178 -6.13 1.09 -14.62
C LEU A 178 -6.40 -0.42 -14.69
N GLU A 179 -5.46 -1.20 -14.21
CA GLU A 179 -5.49 -2.67 -14.14
C GLU A 179 -5.20 -3.12 -12.71
N LEU A 180 -5.85 -4.20 -12.28
CA LEU A 180 -5.54 -4.91 -11.05
C LEU A 180 -4.74 -6.16 -11.41
N VAL A 181 -3.55 -6.30 -10.83
CA VAL A 181 -2.66 -7.45 -11.03
C VAL A 181 -2.67 -8.30 -9.76
N ASN A 182 -3.05 -9.57 -9.90
CA ASN A 182 -3.07 -10.52 -8.79
C ASN A 182 -1.90 -11.49 -8.90
N ASN A 183 -0.86 -11.26 -8.10
CA ASN A 183 0.29 -12.15 -7.94
C ASN A 183 0.27 -12.85 -6.56
N LEU A 184 -0.90 -12.95 -5.91
CA LEU A 184 -0.99 -13.61 -4.61
C LEU A 184 -0.97 -15.15 -4.70
N ASP A 185 -1.03 -15.70 -5.90
CA ASP A 185 -1.18 -17.16 -6.14
C ASP A 185 -2.44 -17.76 -5.47
N ILE A 186 -3.49 -16.93 -5.36
CA ILE A 186 -4.79 -17.30 -4.80
C ILE A 186 -5.87 -17.01 -5.83
N ASN A 187 -6.77 -17.96 -6.02
CA ASN A 187 -7.97 -17.70 -6.80
C ASN A 187 -8.98 -16.89 -5.97
N LEU A 188 -9.10 -15.63 -6.28
CA LEU A 188 -10.02 -14.68 -5.63
C LEU A 188 -11.17 -14.27 -6.56
N GLY A 189 -11.26 -14.88 -7.76
CA GLY A 189 -12.23 -14.53 -8.78
C GLY A 189 -11.59 -13.89 -10.02
N ASN A 190 -12.43 -13.63 -11.04
CA ASN A 190 -11.98 -13.26 -12.39
C ASN A 190 -12.09 -11.75 -12.70
N SER A 191 -12.67 -10.96 -11.80
CA SER A 191 -12.78 -9.51 -11.99
C SER A 191 -12.15 -8.75 -10.82
N PRO A 192 -11.63 -7.54 -11.03
CA PRO A 192 -11.10 -6.72 -9.95
C PRO A 192 -12.07 -6.58 -8.77
N GLU A 193 -13.34 -6.36 -9.05
CA GLU A 193 -14.37 -6.20 -8.05
C GLU A 193 -14.64 -7.48 -7.25
N SER A 194 -14.59 -8.66 -7.87
CA SER A 194 -14.75 -9.94 -7.18
C SER A 194 -13.53 -10.25 -6.30
N ILE A 195 -12.32 -10.04 -6.82
CA ILE A 195 -11.06 -10.24 -6.11
C ILE A 195 -11.04 -9.40 -4.82
N LEU A 196 -11.33 -8.10 -4.95
CA LEU A 196 -11.28 -7.17 -3.81
C LEU A 196 -12.37 -7.45 -2.78
N ARG A 197 -13.59 -7.80 -3.21
CA ARG A 197 -14.67 -8.20 -2.28
C ARG A 197 -14.33 -9.46 -1.51
N ASN A 198 -13.73 -10.45 -2.16
CA ASN A 198 -13.34 -11.69 -1.50
C ASN A 198 -12.24 -11.46 -0.47
N LEU A 199 -11.29 -10.59 -0.77
CA LEU A 199 -10.29 -10.16 0.21
C LEU A 199 -10.90 -9.38 1.38
N ASP A 200 -11.74 -8.38 1.10
CA ASP A 200 -12.42 -7.57 2.13
C ASP A 200 -13.23 -8.46 3.10
N LYS A 201 -13.83 -9.54 2.59
CA LYS A 201 -14.58 -10.52 3.39
C LYS A 201 -13.69 -11.58 4.08
N GLY A 202 -12.40 -11.63 3.75
CA GLY A 202 -11.50 -12.70 4.22
C GLY A 202 -11.81 -14.07 3.62
N ASN A 203 -12.53 -14.12 2.49
CA ASN A 203 -12.88 -15.36 1.78
C ASN A 203 -11.66 -15.88 1.02
N ILE A 204 -10.76 -16.53 1.74
CA ILE A 204 -9.57 -17.15 1.17
C ILE A 204 -9.75 -18.66 1.25
N SER A 205 -9.99 -19.29 0.10
CA SER A 205 -10.30 -20.71 0.00
C SER A 205 -9.14 -21.65 0.34
N ASN A 206 -7.90 -21.19 0.28
CA ASN A 206 -6.71 -21.95 0.59
C ASN A 206 -5.91 -21.31 1.73
N LYS A 207 -6.08 -21.81 2.94
CA LYS A 207 -5.24 -21.47 4.10
C LYS A 207 -3.88 -22.19 4.08
N LYS A 208 -3.48 -22.77 2.96
CA LYS A 208 -2.21 -23.51 2.82
C LYS A 208 -1.08 -22.53 2.45
N LEU A 209 0.13 -22.89 2.84
CA LEU A 209 1.38 -22.24 2.42
C LEU A 209 1.37 -22.02 0.91
N PHE A 210 1.47 -20.76 0.51
CA PHE A 210 1.82 -20.47 -0.86
C PHE A 210 3.28 -20.89 -1.05
N LYS A 211 3.52 -21.81 -1.97
CA LYS A 211 4.88 -22.20 -2.33
C LYS A 211 5.54 -21.00 -2.99
N THR A 212 6.23 -20.19 -2.21
CA THR A 212 7.19 -19.28 -2.79
C THR A 212 8.23 -20.14 -3.50
N LYS A 213 8.42 -19.97 -4.77
CA LYS A 213 9.43 -20.70 -5.56
C LYS A 213 10.84 -20.46 -5.04
N LYS A 214 11.04 -19.46 -4.18
CA LYS A 214 12.30 -19.15 -3.49
C LYS A 214 12.01 -18.90 -2.01
N LYS A 215 12.72 -19.57 -1.12
CA LYS A 215 12.73 -19.21 0.31
C LYS A 215 13.27 -17.80 0.45
N ALA A 216 12.60 -16.94 1.24
CA ALA A 216 13.06 -15.57 1.49
C ALA A 216 14.52 -15.51 2.01
N SER A 217 14.93 -16.50 2.78
CA SER A 217 16.30 -16.66 3.28
C SER A 217 17.34 -17.03 2.21
N SER A 218 16.93 -17.39 0.99
CA SER A 218 17.81 -17.73 -0.13
C SER A 218 17.91 -16.62 -1.18
N LEU A 219 17.20 -15.50 -0.99
CA LEU A 219 17.33 -14.35 -1.88
C LEU A 219 18.66 -13.66 -1.61
N ASP A 220 19.62 -13.86 -2.52
CA ASP A 220 20.80 -13.02 -2.55
C ASP A 220 20.38 -11.59 -2.83
N TYR A 221 20.67 -10.69 -1.89
CA TYR A 221 20.36 -9.26 -2.00
C TYR A 221 20.90 -8.66 -3.30
N LYS A 222 22.09 -9.09 -3.75
CA LYS A 222 22.69 -8.65 -5.01
C LYS A 222 21.85 -9.07 -6.22
N SER A 223 21.25 -10.27 -6.20
CA SER A 223 20.39 -10.73 -7.29
C SER A 223 19.05 -9.98 -7.32
N VAL A 224 18.50 -9.65 -6.18
CA VAL A 224 17.28 -8.84 -6.06
C VAL A 224 17.49 -7.43 -6.63
N ILE A 225 18.62 -6.81 -6.29
CA ILE A 225 18.98 -5.48 -6.80
C ILE A 225 19.18 -5.48 -8.32
N LYS A 226 19.68 -6.55 -8.89
CA LYS A 226 19.92 -6.68 -10.34
C LYS A 226 18.67 -6.98 -11.15
N ASP A 227 17.57 -7.39 -10.52
CA ASP A 227 16.36 -7.74 -11.22
C ASP A 227 15.58 -6.48 -11.65
N VAL A 228 15.89 -6.03 -12.87
CA VAL A 228 15.27 -4.85 -13.48
C VAL A 228 13.89 -5.10 -14.10
N ASN A 229 13.48 -6.37 -14.21
CA ASN A 229 12.22 -6.80 -14.83
C ASN A 229 11.17 -7.17 -13.79
N ALA A 230 11.35 -6.74 -12.55
CA ALA A 230 10.42 -7.02 -11.49
C ALA A 230 9.03 -6.43 -11.75
N ASN A 231 8.02 -7.29 -11.79
CA ASN A 231 6.63 -6.90 -12.02
C ASN A 231 5.87 -6.57 -10.72
N SER A 232 6.46 -6.83 -9.57
CA SER A 232 5.84 -6.57 -8.26
C SER A 232 6.30 -5.24 -7.69
N PRO A 233 5.39 -4.43 -7.11
CA PRO A 233 5.77 -3.20 -6.39
C PRO A 233 6.78 -3.44 -5.27
N ALA A 234 6.76 -4.62 -4.64
CA ALA A 234 7.71 -5.00 -3.60
C ALA A 234 9.16 -5.09 -4.10
N ARG A 235 9.37 -5.24 -5.41
CA ARG A 235 10.68 -5.27 -6.05
C ARG A 235 11.14 -3.92 -6.58
N TYR A 236 10.29 -2.93 -6.50
CA TYR A 236 10.55 -1.61 -7.06
C TYR A 236 11.89 -1.02 -6.61
N ASN A 237 12.19 -1.15 -5.32
CA ASN A 237 13.43 -0.65 -4.76
C ASN A 237 14.66 -1.49 -5.11
N ALA A 238 14.46 -2.67 -5.68
CA ALA A 238 15.53 -3.52 -6.18
C ALA A 238 15.94 -3.20 -7.63
N ASP A 239 15.16 -2.38 -8.33
CA ASP A 239 15.52 -1.90 -9.67
C ASP A 239 16.70 -0.94 -9.59
N LYS A 240 17.83 -1.32 -10.21
CA LYS A 240 19.05 -0.51 -10.22
C LYS A 240 18.89 0.90 -10.78
N LYS A 241 17.87 1.17 -11.55
CA LYS A 241 17.55 2.50 -12.08
C LYS A 241 16.89 3.41 -11.04
N ARG A 242 16.52 2.89 -9.88
CA ARG A 242 15.72 3.55 -8.86
C ARG A 242 16.31 3.48 -7.46
N LEU A 243 17.52 3.02 -7.35
CA LEU A 243 18.26 2.92 -6.08
C LEU A 243 18.95 4.23 -5.68
N TYR A 244 18.60 5.33 -6.32
CA TYR A 244 19.27 6.63 -6.11
C TYR A 244 18.30 7.72 -5.73
#